data_b65abd72f2f8361d05e4f95a0d8d1c54
#
_entry.id   b65abd72f2f8361d05e4f95a0d8d1c54
#
_cell.length_a   1.000
_cell.length_b   1.000
_cell.length_c   1.000
_cell.angle_alpha   90.00
_cell.angle_beta   90.00
_cell.angle_gamma   90.00
#
_symmetry.space_group_name_H-M   'P 1'
#
loop_
_entity.id
_entity.type
_entity.pdbx_description
1 polymer ?
#
loop_
_entity_poly.entity_id
_entity_poly.type
_entity_poly.pdbx_seq_one_letter_code
_entity_poly.pdbx_strand_id
1 'polypeptide(L)'
;MNILDKESGITKLISQSQVNESEKDWHHTVLSDVGFRLDHIDFPCVFSKRAFKKKLIKFIFVENVEASGIQHLAEGLKDYVELSKNWNGDLNTAYPLIVAFSLEAINAQSVSDYHSFGWEVLQKLHEIDPEPWSEGVSTDPNSPAWCMCFDGMQLFCNMSSPANKFRRSRNLGKHFIMVINPRERFDIVAGNTPDGRKIRTNIRNRIDKYDEIPRSLQLGTYGTEALEWQQYGLLDENVKREDKCPFMFKKK
;
A
#
# COMPACT_ATOMS: atom_id res chain seq x y z
N MET A 1 -22.82 -15.34 15.81
CA MET A 1 -23.89 -14.39 15.47
C MET A 1 -23.32 -13.48 14.40
N ASN A 2 -23.74 -13.67 13.15
CA ASN A 2 -23.19 -12.99 11.99
C ASN A 2 -23.52 -11.49 12.04
N ILE A 3 -22.48 -10.65 12.01
CA ILE A 3 -22.60 -9.19 11.84
C ILE A 3 -22.59 -8.93 10.31
N LEU A 4 -23.59 -9.41 9.61
CA LEU A 4 -23.82 -9.18 8.18
C LEU A 4 -25.30 -8.97 7.91
N ASP A 5 -25.89 -7.95 8.55
CA ASP A 5 -27.18 -7.39 8.14
C ASP A 5 -27.18 -5.89 8.48
N LYS A 6 -26.48 -5.11 7.67
CA LYS A 6 -26.73 -3.69 7.48
C LYS A 6 -26.91 -3.46 6.00
N GLU A 7 -28.12 -3.09 5.65
CA GLU A 7 -28.67 -2.53 4.42
C GLU A 7 -27.72 -2.48 3.20
N SER A 8 -28.16 -3.02 2.11
CA SER A 8 -27.61 -3.18 0.76
C SER A 8 -26.72 -2.04 0.22
N GLY A 9 -25.63 -1.75 0.91
CA GLY A 9 -24.51 -1.02 0.36
C GLY A 9 -23.53 -2.04 -0.23
N ILE A 10 -23.34 -2.02 -1.54
CA ILE A 10 -22.31 -2.81 -2.20
C ILE A 10 -20.97 -2.35 -1.62
N THR A 11 -20.35 -3.16 -0.76
CA THR A 11 -19.02 -2.83 -0.22
C THR A 11 -18.01 -2.66 -1.35
N LYS A 12 -17.20 -1.62 -1.28
CA LYS A 12 -16.11 -1.36 -2.22
C LYS A 12 -14.87 -2.18 -1.88
N LEU A 13 -14.81 -2.68 -0.66
CA LEU A 13 -13.74 -3.55 -0.16
C LEU A 13 -14.12 -5.01 -0.39
N ILE A 14 -13.43 -5.68 -1.29
CA ILE A 14 -13.72 -7.08 -1.63
C ILE A 14 -12.59 -8.02 -1.21
N SER A 15 -12.97 -9.25 -0.90
CA SER A 15 -12.03 -10.32 -0.56
C SER A 15 -11.41 -10.92 -1.82
N GLN A 16 -10.29 -11.60 -1.63
CA GLN A 16 -9.62 -12.35 -2.70
C GLN A 16 -10.53 -13.40 -3.38
N SER A 17 -11.48 -13.96 -2.65
CA SER A 17 -12.46 -14.90 -3.21
C SER A 17 -13.48 -14.20 -4.10
N GLN A 18 -13.98 -13.03 -3.69
CA GLN A 18 -14.92 -12.23 -4.47
C GLN A 18 -14.31 -11.67 -5.77
N VAL A 19 -12.98 -11.49 -5.83
CA VAL A 19 -12.31 -11.12 -7.09
C VAL A 19 -12.55 -12.19 -8.17
N ASN A 20 -12.58 -13.48 -7.81
CA ASN A 20 -12.85 -14.57 -8.75
C ASN A 20 -14.29 -14.59 -9.27
N GLU A 21 -15.21 -13.91 -8.60
CA GLU A 21 -16.62 -13.78 -8.97
C GLU A 21 -16.89 -12.48 -9.75
N SER A 22 -15.87 -11.65 -9.96
CA SER A 22 -15.99 -10.40 -10.69
C SER A 22 -16.27 -10.65 -12.18
N GLU A 23 -17.15 -9.83 -12.77
CA GLU A 23 -17.42 -9.85 -14.21
C GLU A 23 -16.34 -9.09 -15.02
N LYS A 24 -15.38 -8.43 -14.36
CA LYS A 24 -14.34 -7.63 -15.00
C LYS A 24 -13.04 -8.39 -15.14
N ASP A 25 -12.66 -8.68 -16.36
CA ASP A 25 -11.43 -9.43 -16.68
C ASP A 25 -10.16 -8.82 -16.09
N TRP A 26 -10.10 -7.50 -15.99
CA TRP A 26 -8.91 -6.86 -15.45
C TRP A 26 -8.72 -7.09 -13.95
N HIS A 27 -9.81 -7.34 -13.20
CA HIS A 27 -9.72 -7.73 -11.78
C HIS A 27 -9.04 -9.09 -11.64
N HIS A 28 -9.42 -10.06 -12.51
CA HIS A 28 -8.76 -11.37 -12.57
C HIS A 28 -7.30 -11.27 -12.97
N THR A 29 -7.01 -10.36 -13.90
CA THR A 29 -5.63 -10.09 -14.31
C THR A 29 -4.79 -9.59 -13.14
N VAL A 30 -5.28 -8.62 -12.36
CA VAL A 30 -4.60 -8.12 -11.16
C VAL A 30 -4.35 -9.25 -10.16
N LEU A 31 -5.36 -10.06 -9.88
CA LEU A 31 -5.23 -11.18 -8.94
C LEU A 31 -4.18 -12.20 -9.41
N SER A 32 -4.21 -12.53 -10.69
CA SER A 32 -3.25 -13.46 -11.32
C SER A 32 -1.82 -12.92 -11.27
N ASP A 33 -1.62 -11.66 -11.69
CA ASP A 33 -0.31 -11.01 -11.69
C ASP A 33 0.30 -10.94 -10.29
N VAL A 34 -0.50 -10.50 -9.31
CA VAL A 34 -0.08 -10.46 -7.90
C VAL A 34 0.28 -11.86 -7.41
N GLY A 35 -0.57 -12.85 -7.69
CA GLY A 35 -0.32 -14.25 -7.33
C GLY A 35 0.98 -14.78 -7.92
N PHE A 36 1.21 -14.54 -9.20
CA PHE A 36 2.44 -14.94 -9.89
C PHE A 36 3.69 -14.32 -9.25
N ARG A 37 3.66 -13.03 -8.91
CA ARG A 37 4.79 -12.35 -8.23
C ARG A 37 5.01 -12.87 -6.82
N LEU A 38 3.95 -13.00 -6.04
CA LEU A 38 4.04 -13.45 -4.65
C LEU A 38 4.43 -14.93 -4.53
N ASP A 39 4.14 -15.77 -5.51
CA ASP A 39 4.52 -17.19 -5.50
C ASP A 39 6.01 -17.42 -5.78
N HIS A 40 6.71 -16.45 -6.40
CA HIS A 40 8.14 -16.57 -6.64
C HIS A 40 8.90 -16.87 -5.32
N ILE A 41 9.81 -17.86 -5.34
CA ILE A 41 10.50 -18.35 -4.14
C ILE A 41 11.24 -17.22 -3.40
N ASP A 42 11.88 -16.31 -4.12
CA ASP A 42 12.68 -15.23 -3.57
C ASP A 42 11.89 -13.94 -3.35
N PHE A 43 10.57 -13.90 -3.63
CA PHE A 43 9.81 -12.67 -3.39
C PHE A 43 10.03 -12.17 -1.95
N PRO A 44 10.40 -10.88 -1.74
CA PRO A 44 10.97 -10.40 -0.49
C PRO A 44 10.05 -10.50 0.72
N CYS A 45 8.78 -10.08 0.55
CA CYS A 45 7.86 -10.00 1.68
C CYS A 45 7.22 -11.36 2.00
N VAL A 46 7.74 -12.02 3.02
CA VAL A 46 7.21 -13.32 3.47
C VAL A 46 5.79 -13.22 4.05
N PHE A 47 5.42 -12.05 4.57
CA PHE A 47 4.08 -11.81 5.11
C PHE A 47 3.03 -11.72 4.01
N SER A 48 3.33 -11.04 2.89
CA SER A 48 2.42 -10.95 1.75
C SER A 48 2.22 -12.30 1.08
N LYS A 49 3.27 -13.12 0.95
CA LYS A 49 3.17 -14.51 0.48
C LYS A 49 2.21 -15.34 1.34
N ARG A 50 2.37 -15.25 2.67
CA ARG A 50 1.46 -15.93 3.61
C ARG A 50 0.04 -15.42 3.49
N ALA A 51 -0.14 -14.10 3.45
CA ALA A 51 -1.47 -13.49 3.34
C ALA A 51 -2.19 -13.92 2.06
N PHE A 52 -1.49 -13.93 0.93
CA PHE A 52 -2.04 -14.39 -0.35
C PHE A 52 -2.48 -15.85 -0.29
N LYS A 53 -1.62 -16.75 0.19
CA LYS A 53 -1.93 -18.19 0.33
C LYS A 53 -3.12 -18.45 1.25
N LYS A 54 -3.30 -17.63 2.27
CA LYS A 54 -4.42 -17.72 3.21
C LYS A 54 -5.67 -16.94 2.77
N LYS A 55 -5.64 -16.32 1.58
CA LYS A 55 -6.73 -15.51 1.04
C LYS A 55 -7.14 -14.35 1.96
N LEU A 56 -6.16 -13.74 2.64
CA LEU A 56 -6.38 -12.63 3.58
C LEU A 56 -6.33 -11.27 2.91
N ILE A 57 -5.80 -11.16 1.67
CA ILE A 57 -5.67 -9.88 0.98
C ILE A 57 -7.03 -9.34 0.61
N LYS A 58 -7.23 -8.05 0.87
CA LYS A 58 -8.40 -7.28 0.46
C LYS A 58 -8.06 -6.45 -0.77
N PHE A 59 -9.08 -6.14 -1.57
CA PHE A 59 -8.93 -5.40 -2.82
C PHE A 59 -9.92 -4.25 -2.89
N ILE A 60 -9.46 -3.13 -3.46
CA ILE A 60 -10.29 -2.06 -4.00
C ILE A 60 -9.84 -1.85 -5.44
N PHE A 61 -10.78 -1.86 -6.39
CA PHE A 61 -10.51 -1.63 -7.80
C PHE A 61 -11.01 -0.25 -8.21
N VAL A 62 -10.14 0.56 -8.79
CA VAL A 62 -10.40 1.96 -9.15
C VAL A 62 -10.39 2.12 -10.66
N GLU A 63 -11.54 2.41 -11.25
CA GLU A 63 -11.72 2.54 -12.70
C GLU A 63 -11.21 3.86 -13.25
N ASN A 64 -11.32 4.93 -12.47
CA ASN A 64 -10.88 6.28 -12.83
C ASN A 64 -10.50 7.07 -11.57
N VAL A 65 -9.86 8.21 -11.75
CA VAL A 65 -9.44 9.11 -10.64
C VAL A 65 -10.16 10.47 -10.68
N GLU A 66 -11.30 10.50 -11.33
CA GLU A 66 -12.27 11.59 -11.21
C GLU A 66 -12.90 11.59 -9.81
N ALA A 67 -13.74 12.56 -9.52
CA ALA A 67 -14.38 12.69 -8.21
C ALA A 67 -15.10 11.40 -7.77
N SER A 68 -15.81 10.74 -8.69
CA SER A 68 -16.53 9.48 -8.40
C SER A 68 -15.59 8.32 -8.09
N GLY A 69 -14.46 8.19 -8.80
CA GLY A 69 -13.49 7.14 -8.57
C GLY A 69 -12.71 7.35 -7.27
N ILE A 70 -12.38 8.59 -6.94
CA ILE A 70 -11.76 8.93 -5.64
C ILE A 70 -12.74 8.71 -4.49
N GLN A 71 -14.02 9.05 -4.66
CA GLN A 71 -15.06 8.77 -3.67
C GLN A 71 -15.22 7.26 -3.45
N HIS A 72 -15.24 6.47 -4.52
CA HIS A 72 -15.27 5.00 -4.45
C HIS A 72 -14.07 4.44 -3.65
N LEU A 73 -12.87 4.96 -3.92
CA LEU A 73 -11.66 4.56 -3.19
C LEU A 73 -11.75 4.95 -1.70
N ALA A 74 -12.23 6.16 -1.41
CA ALA A 74 -12.40 6.63 -0.03
C ALA A 74 -13.39 5.77 0.76
N GLU A 75 -14.53 5.40 0.17
CA GLU A 75 -15.51 4.49 0.78
C GLU A 75 -14.89 3.12 1.08
N GLY A 76 -14.19 2.53 0.13
CA GLY A 76 -13.49 1.26 0.35
C GLY A 76 -12.38 1.34 1.40
N LEU A 77 -11.68 2.48 1.49
CA LEU A 77 -10.69 2.72 2.55
C LEU A 77 -11.34 2.87 3.92
N LYS A 78 -12.51 3.50 4.03
CA LYS A 78 -13.28 3.53 5.30
C LYS A 78 -13.64 2.14 5.77
N ASP A 79 -14.17 1.29 4.87
CA ASP A 79 -14.45 -0.12 5.17
C ASP A 79 -13.18 -0.85 5.63
N TYR A 80 -12.04 -0.56 4.99
CA TYR A 80 -10.75 -1.14 5.35
C TYR A 80 -10.23 -0.67 6.72
N VAL A 81 -10.36 0.62 7.01
CA VAL A 81 -10.02 1.19 8.33
C VAL A 81 -10.87 0.54 9.42
N GLU A 82 -12.19 0.44 9.21
CA GLU A 82 -13.08 -0.21 10.17
C GLU A 82 -12.71 -1.69 10.41
N LEU A 83 -12.43 -2.43 9.32
CA LEU A 83 -11.95 -3.83 9.41
C LEU A 83 -10.62 -3.94 10.17
N SER A 84 -9.79 -2.90 10.12
CA SER A 84 -8.42 -2.91 10.66
C SER A 84 -8.34 -2.40 12.08
N LYS A 85 -9.37 -1.70 12.59
CA LYS A 85 -9.44 -1.22 13.97
C LYS A 85 -9.34 -2.41 14.94
N ASN A 86 -8.77 -2.15 16.11
CA ASN A 86 -8.65 -3.13 17.20
C ASN A 86 -7.93 -4.43 16.82
N TRP A 87 -6.95 -4.36 15.91
CA TRP A 87 -6.15 -5.51 15.57
C TRP A 87 -5.33 -6.01 16.78
N ASN A 88 -5.44 -7.29 17.08
CA ASN A 88 -4.86 -7.94 18.25
C ASN A 88 -3.42 -8.47 18.05
N GLY A 89 -2.76 -8.16 16.93
CA GLY A 89 -1.42 -8.66 16.60
C GLY A 89 -1.41 -10.02 15.89
N ASP A 90 -2.57 -10.68 15.70
CA ASP A 90 -2.62 -11.94 14.96
C ASP A 90 -2.48 -11.71 13.44
N LEU A 91 -1.42 -12.28 12.85
CA LEU A 91 -1.18 -12.21 11.40
C LEU A 91 -2.27 -12.90 10.56
N ASN A 92 -3.14 -13.70 11.13
CA ASN A 92 -4.28 -14.30 10.43
C ASN A 92 -5.46 -13.32 10.27
N THR A 93 -5.42 -12.21 10.98
CA THR A 93 -6.39 -11.11 10.89
C THR A 93 -5.74 -9.81 10.41
N ALA A 94 -4.47 -9.85 10.02
CA ALA A 94 -3.77 -8.74 9.41
C ALA A 94 -4.05 -8.71 7.89
N TYR A 95 -5.18 -8.17 7.50
CA TYR A 95 -5.62 -8.09 6.10
C TYR A 95 -4.84 -7.02 5.34
N PRO A 96 -3.81 -7.34 4.50
CA PRO A 96 -3.21 -6.34 3.61
C PRO A 96 -4.24 -5.88 2.59
N LEU A 97 -4.19 -4.60 2.20
CA LEU A 97 -5.02 -4.03 1.15
C LEU A 97 -4.21 -3.83 -0.13
N ILE A 98 -4.78 -4.25 -1.25
CA ILE A 98 -4.35 -3.92 -2.60
C ILE A 98 -5.38 -2.97 -3.21
N VAL A 99 -4.96 -1.75 -3.52
CA VAL A 99 -5.70 -0.81 -4.37
C VAL A 99 -5.12 -0.91 -5.76
N ALA A 100 -5.89 -1.40 -6.71
CA ALA A 100 -5.49 -1.56 -8.10
C ALA A 100 -6.22 -0.55 -9.00
N PHE A 101 -5.49 0.05 -9.92
CA PHE A 101 -6.03 1.04 -10.85
C PHE A 101 -6.14 0.44 -12.25
N SER A 102 -7.26 0.72 -12.94
CA SER A 102 -7.42 0.31 -14.33
C SER A 102 -6.36 0.96 -15.22
N LEU A 103 -6.05 0.35 -16.36
CA LEU A 103 -5.09 0.92 -17.31
C LEU A 103 -5.61 2.25 -17.90
N GLU A 104 -6.92 2.43 -17.95
CA GLU A 104 -7.57 3.63 -18.46
C GLU A 104 -7.51 4.80 -17.45
N ALA A 105 -7.34 4.49 -16.15
CA ALA A 105 -7.22 5.50 -15.11
C ALA A 105 -5.90 6.27 -15.16
N ILE A 106 -4.89 5.75 -15.87
CA ILE A 106 -3.51 6.21 -15.74
C ILE A 106 -2.88 6.39 -17.13
N ASN A 107 -2.35 7.59 -17.38
CA ASN A 107 -1.48 7.85 -18.51
C ASN A 107 -0.05 8.07 -18.01
N ALA A 108 0.67 6.99 -17.73
CA ALA A 108 2.04 7.00 -17.20
C ALA A 108 2.92 6.01 -17.97
N GLN A 109 4.19 6.38 -18.18
CA GLN A 109 5.16 5.55 -18.90
C GLN A 109 6.42 5.27 -18.07
N SER A 110 6.75 6.16 -17.15
CA SER A 110 7.93 6.05 -16.29
C SER A 110 7.57 5.79 -14.83
N VAL A 111 8.52 5.30 -14.04
CA VAL A 111 8.36 5.17 -12.59
C VAL A 111 7.98 6.49 -11.94
N SER A 112 8.55 7.59 -12.42
CA SER A 112 8.25 8.95 -11.92
C SER A 112 6.80 9.35 -12.19
N ASP A 113 6.26 9.05 -13.38
CA ASP A 113 4.86 9.35 -13.72
C ASP A 113 3.91 8.58 -12.81
N TYR A 114 4.17 7.28 -12.59
CA TYR A 114 3.39 6.46 -11.67
C TYR A 114 3.46 6.95 -10.23
N HIS A 115 4.63 7.41 -9.79
CA HIS A 115 4.74 8.00 -8.44
C HIS A 115 3.96 9.32 -8.34
N SER A 116 4.06 10.19 -9.35
CA SER A 116 3.29 11.44 -9.40
C SER A 116 1.80 11.17 -9.33
N PHE A 117 1.32 10.21 -10.12
CA PHE A 117 -0.07 9.75 -10.06
C PHE A 117 -0.45 9.25 -8.65
N GLY A 118 0.37 8.39 -8.06
CA GLY A 118 0.12 7.86 -6.72
C GLY A 118 0.03 8.96 -5.66
N TRP A 119 0.89 9.97 -5.73
CA TRP A 119 0.85 11.11 -4.84
C TRP A 119 -0.38 11.99 -5.05
N GLU A 120 -0.82 12.19 -6.30
CA GLU A 120 -2.07 12.89 -6.62
C GLU A 120 -3.28 12.18 -6.00
N VAL A 121 -3.34 10.86 -6.08
CA VAL A 121 -4.39 10.05 -5.43
C VAL A 121 -4.37 10.23 -3.92
N LEU A 122 -3.20 10.15 -3.28
CA LEU A 122 -3.07 10.35 -1.83
C LEU A 122 -3.47 11.78 -1.41
N GLN A 123 -3.13 12.77 -2.23
CA GLN A 123 -3.53 14.16 -1.99
C GLN A 123 -5.05 14.34 -2.07
N LYS A 124 -5.71 13.78 -3.11
CA LYS A 124 -7.18 13.81 -3.25
C LYS A 124 -7.87 13.09 -2.09
N LEU A 125 -7.34 11.97 -1.63
CA LEU A 125 -7.86 11.26 -0.46
C LEU A 125 -7.77 12.13 0.80
N HIS A 126 -6.65 12.81 1.03
CA HIS A 126 -6.51 13.73 2.16
C HIS A 126 -7.53 14.87 2.10
N GLU A 127 -7.83 15.42 0.92
CA GLU A 127 -8.78 16.51 0.75
C GLU A 127 -10.22 16.13 1.09
N ILE A 128 -10.60 14.87 0.85
CA ILE A 128 -11.95 14.35 1.13
C ILE A 128 -12.02 13.45 2.37
N ASP A 129 -10.92 13.29 3.11
CA ASP A 129 -10.89 12.50 4.34
C ASP A 129 -11.93 13.01 5.33
N PRO A 130 -12.86 12.20 5.84
CA PRO A 130 -13.90 12.65 6.75
C PRO A 130 -13.37 13.02 8.14
N GLU A 131 -12.23 12.45 8.55
CA GLU A 131 -11.67 12.64 9.87
C GLU A 131 -10.52 13.66 9.87
N PRO A 132 -10.26 14.31 11.00
CA PRO A 132 -9.09 15.15 11.15
C PRO A 132 -7.80 14.30 11.07
N TRP A 133 -6.69 14.97 10.75
CA TRP A 133 -5.37 14.32 10.76
C TRP A 133 -5.08 13.68 12.11
N SER A 134 -4.54 12.46 12.09
CA SER A 134 -4.33 11.68 13.32
C SER A 134 -3.45 12.43 14.32
N GLU A 135 -3.88 12.44 15.57
CA GLU A 135 -3.13 13.06 16.66
C GLU A 135 -1.75 12.41 16.82
N GLY A 136 -0.74 13.21 17.08
CA GLY A 136 0.65 12.74 17.23
C GLY A 136 1.40 12.49 15.92
N VAL A 137 0.73 12.57 14.75
CA VAL A 137 1.38 12.50 13.45
C VAL A 137 1.74 13.90 12.96
N SER A 138 2.99 14.09 12.56
CA SER A 138 3.44 15.37 12.00
C SER A 138 2.65 15.70 10.72
N THR A 139 2.35 16.97 10.52
CA THR A 139 1.79 17.49 9.25
C THR A 139 2.86 17.83 8.22
N ASP A 140 4.13 17.88 8.63
CA ASP A 140 5.27 18.11 7.75
C ASP A 140 5.86 16.79 7.26
N PRO A 141 5.82 16.51 5.94
CA PRO A 141 6.40 15.29 5.39
C PRO A 141 7.92 15.15 5.59
N ASN A 142 8.62 16.23 5.89
CA ASN A 142 10.05 16.19 6.20
C ASN A 142 10.32 15.80 7.66
N SER A 143 9.28 15.56 8.46
CA SER A 143 9.42 15.02 9.80
C SER A 143 9.48 13.49 9.76
N PRO A 144 10.41 12.85 10.50
CA PRO A 144 10.39 11.39 10.69
C PRO A 144 9.13 10.85 11.36
N ALA A 145 8.33 11.73 11.98
CA ALA A 145 7.04 11.39 12.60
C ALA A 145 5.85 11.55 11.63
N TRP A 146 6.11 11.81 10.35
CA TRP A 146 5.05 11.88 9.34
C TRP A 146 4.76 10.49 8.75
N CYS A 147 3.49 10.20 8.57
CA CYS A 147 2.98 9.13 7.71
C CYS A 147 1.64 9.55 7.12
N MET A 148 1.19 8.90 6.06
CA MET A 148 -0.15 9.14 5.52
C MET A 148 -1.21 8.72 6.53
N CYS A 149 -2.27 9.53 6.65
CA CYS A 149 -3.44 9.24 7.47
C CYS A 149 -4.70 9.28 6.62
N PHE A 150 -5.66 8.43 6.95
CA PHE A 150 -7.01 8.47 6.39
C PHE A 150 -8.00 7.86 7.39
N ASP A 151 -9.15 8.50 7.57
CA ASP A 151 -10.23 8.10 8.50
C ASP A 151 -9.69 7.82 9.92
N GLY A 152 -8.78 8.69 10.40
CA GLY A 152 -8.15 8.60 11.71
C GLY A 152 -7.08 7.50 11.85
N MET A 153 -6.76 6.76 10.79
CA MET A 153 -5.75 5.67 10.83
C MET A 153 -4.47 6.07 10.10
N GLN A 154 -3.34 5.75 10.72
CA GLN A 154 -2.01 5.84 10.11
C GLN A 154 -1.80 4.72 9.11
N LEU A 155 -1.43 5.06 7.87
CA LEU A 155 -1.30 4.12 6.76
C LEU A 155 0.09 4.18 6.14
N PHE A 156 0.66 3.02 5.85
CA PHE A 156 1.83 2.88 4.99
C PHE A 156 1.37 2.51 3.58
N CYS A 157 1.67 3.37 2.60
CA CYS A 157 1.18 3.27 1.22
C CYS A 157 2.33 2.93 0.26
N ASN A 158 2.54 1.65 -0.02
CA ASN A 158 3.58 1.19 -0.94
C ASN A 158 3.08 1.23 -2.38
N MET A 159 3.76 1.97 -3.25
CA MET A 159 3.48 2.08 -4.68
C MET A 159 4.27 1.04 -5.47
N SER A 160 3.58 0.32 -6.34
CA SER A 160 4.14 -0.67 -7.27
C SER A 160 3.68 -0.35 -8.69
N SER A 161 4.60 -0.27 -9.63
CA SER A 161 4.29 0.07 -11.02
C SER A 161 4.85 -0.92 -12.03
N PRO A 162 4.22 -1.07 -13.20
CA PRO A 162 4.77 -1.89 -14.28
C PRO A 162 6.08 -1.33 -14.86
N ALA A 163 6.38 -0.06 -14.62
CA ALA A 163 7.62 0.59 -15.06
C ALA A 163 8.84 0.21 -14.20
N ASN A 164 8.65 -0.35 -13.01
CA ASN A 164 9.75 -0.88 -12.19
C ASN A 164 10.31 -2.16 -12.84
N LYS A 165 11.42 -2.05 -13.54
CA LYS A 165 12.09 -3.15 -14.26
C LYS A 165 13.16 -3.81 -13.41
N PHE A 166 14.03 -3.01 -12.80
CA PHE A 166 15.16 -3.50 -12.00
C PHE A 166 14.76 -3.72 -10.54
N ARG A 167 13.94 -2.85 -9.98
CA ARG A 167 13.36 -3.03 -8.64
C ARG A 167 12.07 -3.87 -8.71
N ARG A 168 12.25 -5.14 -9.07
CA ARG A 168 11.15 -6.09 -9.32
C ARG A 168 10.21 -6.27 -8.14
N SER A 169 10.71 -6.06 -6.92
CA SER A 169 9.89 -6.07 -5.69
C SER A 169 8.83 -4.96 -5.64
N ARG A 170 8.93 -3.97 -6.54
CA ARG A 170 7.96 -2.87 -6.75
C ARG A 170 7.20 -3.00 -8.06
N ASN A 171 7.10 -4.21 -8.60
CA ASN A 171 6.32 -4.53 -9.78
C ASN A 171 5.44 -5.75 -9.49
N LEU A 172 4.15 -5.53 -9.30
CA LEU A 172 3.16 -6.57 -9.02
C LEU A 172 2.32 -6.96 -10.24
N GLY A 173 2.73 -6.54 -11.44
CA GLY A 173 2.04 -6.84 -12.68
C GLY A 173 1.88 -5.62 -13.57
N LYS A 174 0.97 -5.68 -14.54
CA LYS A 174 0.77 -4.62 -15.52
C LYS A 174 -0.03 -3.41 -15.04
N HIS A 175 -0.71 -3.52 -13.90
CA HIS A 175 -1.47 -2.44 -13.29
C HIS A 175 -0.64 -1.69 -12.26
N PHE A 176 -0.91 -0.39 -12.09
CA PHE A 176 -0.41 0.34 -10.93
C PHE A 176 -1.16 -0.12 -9.69
N ILE A 177 -0.43 -0.38 -8.63
CA ILE A 177 -0.96 -0.93 -7.40
C ILE A 177 -0.41 -0.14 -6.20
N MET A 178 -1.29 0.23 -5.29
CA MET A 178 -0.89 0.63 -3.95
C MET A 178 -1.16 -0.53 -2.98
N VAL A 179 -0.12 -0.96 -2.27
CA VAL A 179 -0.26 -1.89 -1.15
C VAL A 179 -0.33 -1.07 0.13
N ILE A 180 -1.49 -1.08 0.77
CA ILE A 180 -1.79 -0.26 1.94
C ILE A 180 -1.91 -1.15 3.18
N ASN A 181 -1.28 -0.73 4.27
CA ASN A 181 -1.39 -1.39 5.57
C ASN A 181 -1.46 -0.35 6.68
N PRO A 182 -2.20 -0.61 7.77
CA PRO A 182 -2.03 0.16 8.99
C PRO A 182 -0.58 0.18 9.44
N ARG A 183 -0.09 1.35 9.75
CA ARG A 183 1.30 1.58 10.11
C ARG A 183 1.72 0.78 11.35
N GLU A 184 0.85 0.70 12.35
CA GLU A 184 1.09 -0.05 13.59
C GLU A 184 1.51 -1.51 13.37
N ARG A 185 1.05 -2.14 12.27
CA ARG A 185 1.40 -3.53 11.96
C ARG A 185 2.90 -3.72 11.75
N PHE A 186 3.56 -2.72 11.17
CA PHE A 186 5.01 -2.76 10.99
C PHE A 186 5.75 -2.60 12.32
N ASP A 187 5.22 -1.79 13.25
CA ASP A 187 5.83 -1.59 14.55
C ASP A 187 5.73 -2.84 15.43
N ILE A 188 4.62 -3.56 15.32
CA ILE A 188 4.42 -4.81 16.07
C ILE A 188 5.25 -5.95 15.45
N VAL A 189 5.18 -6.14 14.13
CA VAL A 189 5.77 -7.31 13.47
C VAL A 189 7.25 -7.11 13.14
N ALA A 190 7.64 -5.90 12.76
CA ALA A 190 8.98 -5.58 12.30
C ALA A 190 9.54 -4.30 12.97
N GLY A 191 9.11 -4.01 14.19
CA GLY A 191 9.50 -2.84 14.97
C GLY A 191 10.95 -2.86 15.43
N ASN A 192 11.35 -1.89 16.25
CA ASN A 192 12.73 -1.74 16.72
C ASN A 192 13.06 -2.67 17.89
N THR A 193 12.63 -3.91 17.83
CA THR A 193 12.99 -5.01 18.72
C THR A 193 14.09 -5.89 18.10
N PRO A 194 14.79 -6.73 18.87
CA PRO A 194 15.75 -7.67 18.31
C PRO A 194 15.16 -8.56 17.20
N ASP A 195 13.96 -9.09 17.41
CA ASP A 195 13.28 -9.94 16.42
C ASP A 195 12.77 -9.13 15.22
N GLY A 196 12.21 -7.95 15.43
CA GLY A 196 11.84 -7.06 14.34
C GLY A 196 13.02 -6.66 13.45
N ARG A 197 14.20 -6.42 14.06
CA ARG A 197 15.44 -6.18 13.30
C ARG A 197 15.86 -7.38 12.46
N LYS A 198 15.77 -8.60 13.01
CA LYS A 198 16.05 -9.86 12.25
C LYS A 198 15.10 -10.00 11.06
N ILE A 199 13.81 -9.76 11.27
CA ILE A 199 12.79 -9.81 10.23
C ILE A 199 13.12 -8.80 9.12
N ARG A 200 13.41 -7.54 9.46
CA ARG A 200 13.79 -6.52 8.47
C ARG A 200 15.07 -6.90 7.71
N THR A 201 16.08 -7.41 8.42
CA THR A 201 17.33 -7.87 7.78
C THR A 201 17.05 -9.01 6.79
N ASN A 202 16.24 -9.98 7.18
CA ASN A 202 15.84 -11.06 6.28
C ASN A 202 15.11 -10.56 5.03
N ILE A 203 14.14 -9.67 5.19
CA ILE A 203 13.41 -9.06 4.05
C ILE A 203 14.38 -8.29 3.14
N ARG A 204 15.29 -7.49 3.71
CA ARG A 204 16.28 -6.72 2.95
C ARG A 204 17.26 -7.63 2.18
N ASN A 205 17.71 -8.72 2.77
CA ASN A 205 18.55 -9.72 2.10
C ASN A 205 17.80 -10.42 0.95
N ARG A 206 16.48 -10.60 1.09
CA ARG A 206 15.64 -11.15 0.03
C ARG A 206 15.41 -10.14 -1.09
N ILE A 207 15.30 -8.83 -0.77
CA ILE A 207 15.27 -7.77 -1.78
C ILE A 207 16.52 -7.83 -2.64
N ASP A 208 17.72 -7.90 -2.02
CA ASP A 208 19.01 -7.96 -2.73
C ASP A 208 19.15 -9.20 -3.64
N LYS A 209 18.37 -10.25 -3.40
CA LYS A 209 18.35 -11.46 -4.25
C LYS A 209 17.28 -11.40 -5.35
N TYR A 210 16.20 -10.70 -5.09
CA TYR A 210 15.03 -10.68 -5.98
C TYR A 210 15.09 -9.54 -7.00
N ASP A 211 15.53 -8.35 -6.56
CA ASP A 211 15.73 -7.19 -7.40
C ASP A 211 17.02 -7.33 -8.23
N GLU A 212 17.08 -6.68 -9.38
CA GLU A 212 18.27 -6.64 -10.24
C GLU A 212 19.22 -5.49 -9.87
N ILE A 213 18.86 -4.71 -8.86
CA ILE A 213 19.65 -3.64 -8.27
C ILE A 213 19.71 -3.78 -6.75
N PRO A 214 20.72 -3.23 -6.07
CA PRO A 214 20.80 -3.26 -4.62
C PRO A 214 19.55 -2.63 -3.98
N ARG A 215 19.26 -3.07 -2.75
CA ARG A 215 18.16 -2.48 -1.95
C ARG A 215 18.27 -0.96 -1.91
N SER A 216 17.12 -0.29 -1.93
CA SER A 216 17.05 1.17 -1.94
C SER A 216 17.69 1.79 -0.69
N LEU A 217 18.40 2.90 -0.89
CA LEU A 217 18.97 3.72 0.18
C LEU A 217 17.88 4.37 1.07
N GLN A 218 16.64 4.48 0.57
CA GLN A 218 15.50 5.05 1.29
C GLN A 218 14.84 4.08 2.29
N LEU A 219 15.22 2.79 2.27
CA LEU A 219 14.64 1.82 3.19
C LEU A 219 15.11 2.08 4.62
N GLY A 220 14.28 2.74 5.38
CA GLY A 220 14.51 3.13 6.76
C GLY A 220 13.66 2.38 7.78
N THR A 221 13.49 2.99 8.92
CA THR A 221 12.62 2.55 10.00
C THR A 221 11.90 3.79 10.54
N TYR A 222 10.61 3.71 10.75
CA TYR A 222 9.82 4.81 11.32
C TYR A 222 10.34 5.18 12.70
N GLY A 223 10.26 6.45 13.03
CA GLY A 223 10.78 6.99 14.30
C GLY A 223 12.31 7.08 14.37
N THR A 224 13.01 6.89 13.24
CA THR A 224 14.43 7.22 13.06
C THR A 224 14.56 8.47 12.18
N GLU A 225 15.75 8.78 11.68
CA GLU A 225 15.98 9.88 10.72
C GLU A 225 15.35 9.64 9.33
N ALA A 226 14.81 8.45 9.07
CA ALA A 226 14.28 8.09 7.77
C ALA A 226 12.90 8.73 7.53
N LEU A 227 12.73 9.36 6.38
CA LEU A 227 11.46 9.92 5.93
C LEU A 227 10.59 8.82 5.33
N GLU A 228 9.42 8.57 5.92
CA GLU A 228 8.57 7.46 5.51
C GLU A 228 8.05 7.62 4.07
N TRP A 229 7.69 8.84 3.65
CA TRP A 229 7.17 9.10 2.32
C TRP A 229 8.12 8.64 1.20
N GLN A 230 9.45 8.67 1.43
CA GLN A 230 10.44 8.20 0.45
C GLN A 230 10.34 6.71 0.19
N GLN A 231 9.75 5.95 1.12
CA GLN A 231 9.58 4.51 1.00
C GLN A 231 8.31 4.11 0.25
N TYR A 232 7.35 5.03 0.10
CA TYR A 232 6.10 4.77 -0.61
C TYR A 232 6.36 4.49 -2.09
N GLY A 233 7.12 5.34 -2.76
CA GLY A 233 7.53 5.17 -4.16
C GLY A 233 9.04 5.04 -4.28
N LEU A 234 9.57 3.83 -4.39
CA LEU A 234 11.00 3.62 -4.58
C LEU A 234 11.38 3.73 -6.05
N LEU A 235 12.41 4.54 -6.34
CA LEU A 235 12.95 4.67 -7.70
C LEU A 235 13.51 3.34 -8.21
N ASP A 236 13.50 3.17 -9.53
CA ASP A 236 14.11 2.00 -10.21
C ASP A 236 15.64 2.13 -10.36
N GLU A 237 16.19 3.12 -9.70
CA GLU A 237 17.62 3.42 -9.57
C GLU A 237 18.02 3.39 -8.10
N ASN A 238 19.30 3.18 -7.80
CA ASN A 238 19.80 3.16 -6.43
C ASN A 238 20.54 4.45 -6.08
N VAL A 239 19.82 5.57 -6.16
CA VAL A 239 20.31 6.90 -5.87
C VAL A 239 19.72 7.46 -4.58
N LYS A 240 20.43 8.39 -3.94
CA LYS A 240 19.87 9.16 -2.83
C LYS A 240 18.83 10.13 -3.39
N ARG A 241 17.66 10.16 -2.75
CA ARG A 241 16.63 11.14 -3.12
C ARG A 241 16.94 12.51 -2.53
N GLU A 242 16.86 13.53 -3.36
CA GLU A 242 17.02 14.92 -2.98
C GLU A 242 15.75 15.75 -3.25
N ASP A 243 14.71 15.08 -3.78
CA ASP A 243 13.40 15.66 -4.03
C ASP A 243 12.61 15.88 -2.73
N LYS A 244 11.56 16.67 -2.85
CA LYS A 244 10.63 16.95 -1.75
C LYS A 244 9.39 16.07 -1.89
N CYS A 245 8.76 15.77 -0.76
CA CYS A 245 7.46 15.11 -0.78
C CYS A 245 6.44 15.97 -1.54
N PRO A 246 5.72 15.40 -2.51
CA PRO A 246 4.68 16.15 -3.24
C PRO A 246 3.42 16.43 -2.41
N PHE A 247 3.25 15.72 -1.30
CA PHE A 247 2.08 15.85 -0.44
C PHE A 247 2.07 17.22 0.27
N MET A 248 0.91 17.86 0.25
CA MET A 248 0.66 19.14 0.91
C MET A 248 -0.45 18.97 1.95
N PHE A 249 -0.09 19.15 3.21
CA PHE A 249 -1.09 19.16 4.26
C PHE A 249 -2.05 20.37 4.09
N LYS A 250 -3.35 20.08 4.10
CA LYS A 250 -4.42 21.07 4.13
C LYS A 250 -5.18 20.91 5.43
N LYS A 251 -5.23 21.98 6.22
CA LYS A 251 -6.08 22.01 7.41
C LYS A 251 -7.54 22.06 6.97
N LYS A 252 -8.34 21.17 7.52
CA LYS A 252 -9.80 21.16 7.34
C LYS A 252 -10.47 22.11 8.31
#